data_36f9d03a0b67a0003473d7058dfbd97d
#
_entry.id   36f9d03a0b67a0003473d7058dfbd97d
#
_cell.length_a   1.000
_cell.length_b   1.000
_cell.length_c   1.000
_cell.angle_alpha   90.00
_cell.angle_beta   90.00
_cell.angle_gamma   90.00
#
_symmetry.space_group_name_H-M   'P 1'
#
loop_
_entity.id
_entity.type
_entity.pdbx_description
1 polymer ?
#
loop_
_entity_poly.entity_id
_entity_poly.type
_entity_poly.pdbx_seq_one_letter_code
_entity_poly.pdbx_strand_id
1 'polypeptide(L)'
;AVLAHEIGHWKKKHLLKQLVFMAAASLMLFYGVSLAVRWPPLYEAFGLEQRPVYAGLFLVSLCLGIAGFFLGPLGAAISSRFEREADFTAWQFTGSAVPMIEALRRLAKDNLANLHPHPFYVWFYYSHPPLVQRIEYLQSLDDKKANRRREAD
;
A
#
# COMPACT_ATOMS: atom_id res chain seq x y z
N ALA A 1 9.57 -15.71 12.67
CA ALA A 1 9.74 -14.75 11.57
C ALA A 1 8.49 -13.88 11.41
N VAL A 2 7.29 -14.45 11.20
CA VAL A 2 6.05 -13.68 11.02
C VAL A 2 5.80 -12.74 12.19
N LEU A 3 5.90 -13.20 13.44
CA LEU A 3 5.74 -12.33 14.61
C LEU A 3 6.75 -11.16 14.61
N ALA A 4 7.98 -11.38 14.17
CA ALA A 4 8.98 -10.31 14.08
C ALA A 4 8.61 -9.27 13.00
N HIS A 5 7.96 -9.69 11.91
CA HIS A 5 7.41 -8.82 10.88
C HIS A 5 6.26 -7.96 11.44
N GLU A 6 5.32 -8.57 12.17
CA GLU A 6 4.22 -7.84 12.83
C GLU A 6 4.74 -6.82 13.87
N ILE A 7 5.76 -7.22 14.65
CA ILE A 7 6.45 -6.30 15.56
C ILE A 7 7.09 -5.15 14.77
N GLY A 8 7.58 -5.41 13.56
CA GLY A 8 8.09 -4.39 12.63
C GLY A 8 7.03 -3.33 12.32
N HIS A 9 5.83 -3.74 11.95
CA HIS A 9 4.71 -2.82 11.72
C HIS A 9 4.39 -1.99 12.97
N TRP A 10 4.32 -2.63 14.12
CA TRP A 10 4.03 -1.96 15.38
C TRP A 10 5.14 -0.96 15.77
N LYS A 11 6.41 -1.38 15.73
CA LYS A 11 7.57 -0.54 16.07
C LYS A 11 7.69 0.69 15.18
N LYS A 12 7.40 0.53 13.88
CA LYS A 12 7.41 1.61 12.87
C LYS A 12 6.12 2.45 12.88
N LYS A 13 5.16 2.11 13.75
CA LYS A 13 3.86 2.79 13.89
C LYS A 13 3.10 2.89 12.56
N HIS A 14 3.18 1.84 11.71
CA HIS A 14 2.55 1.87 10.39
C HIS A 14 1.04 2.07 10.49
N LEU A 15 0.37 1.36 11.43
CA LEU A 15 -1.06 1.53 11.66
C LEU A 15 -1.42 2.97 12.06
N LEU A 16 -0.65 3.57 12.98
CA LEU A 16 -0.90 4.96 13.40
C LEU A 16 -0.72 5.93 12.24
N LYS A 17 0.34 5.76 11.43
CA LYS A 17 0.58 6.58 10.23
C LYS A 17 -0.57 6.47 9.24
N GLN A 18 -1.06 5.24 8.99
CA GLN A 18 -2.21 4.99 8.13
C GLN A 18 -3.47 5.64 8.68
N LEU A 19 -3.76 5.49 9.98
CA LEU A 19 -4.94 6.10 10.61
C LEU A 19 -4.93 7.63 10.51
N VAL A 20 -3.79 8.27 10.81
CA VAL A 20 -3.64 9.73 10.69
C VAL A 20 -3.80 10.17 9.23
N PHE A 21 -3.18 9.46 8.29
CA PHE A 21 -3.32 9.75 6.86
C PHE A 21 -4.77 9.61 6.40
N MET A 22 -5.44 8.51 6.76
CA MET A 22 -6.85 8.29 6.41
C MET A 22 -7.78 9.32 7.01
N ALA A 23 -7.55 9.72 8.28
CA ALA A 23 -8.34 10.77 8.91
C ALA A 23 -8.19 12.11 8.20
N ALA A 24 -6.96 12.52 7.89
CA ALA A 24 -6.69 13.74 7.15
C ALA A 24 -7.27 13.69 5.72
N ALA A 25 -7.08 12.57 5.02
CA ALA A 25 -7.64 12.37 3.68
C ALA A 25 -9.17 12.40 3.68
N SER A 26 -9.82 11.79 4.69
CA SER A 26 -11.28 11.82 4.83
C SER A 26 -11.79 13.24 5.08
N LEU A 27 -11.12 14.02 5.93
CA LEU A 27 -11.50 15.42 6.17
C LEU A 27 -11.37 16.25 4.90
N MET A 28 -10.27 16.10 4.15
CA MET A 28 -10.07 16.76 2.87
C MET A 28 -11.15 16.35 1.84
N LEU A 29 -11.45 15.05 1.78
CA LEU A 29 -12.47 14.51 0.90
C LEU A 29 -13.85 15.11 1.20
N PHE A 30 -14.30 15.07 2.46
CA PHE A 30 -15.59 15.62 2.84
C PHE A 30 -15.67 17.14 2.61
N TYR A 31 -14.58 17.84 2.88
CA TYR A 31 -14.50 19.27 2.56
C TYR A 31 -14.61 19.50 1.05
N GLY A 32 -13.86 18.76 0.23
CA GLY A 32 -13.93 18.82 -1.23
C GLY A 32 -15.33 18.50 -1.78
N VAL A 33 -15.96 17.44 -1.24
CA VAL A 33 -17.35 17.09 -1.59
C VAL A 33 -18.30 18.23 -1.24
N SER A 34 -18.15 18.86 -0.07
CA SER A 34 -19.00 19.98 0.35
C SER A 34 -18.89 21.20 -0.56
N LEU A 35 -17.71 21.44 -1.12
CA LEU A 35 -17.49 22.49 -2.12
C LEU A 35 -18.08 22.10 -3.48
N ALA A 36 -17.82 20.87 -3.92
CA ALA A 36 -18.27 20.37 -5.23
C ALA A 36 -19.81 20.35 -5.34
N VAL A 37 -20.51 19.92 -4.29
CA VAL A 37 -21.99 19.90 -4.27
C VAL A 37 -22.60 21.30 -4.34
N ARG A 38 -21.85 22.33 -3.97
CA ARG A 38 -22.30 23.74 -4.06
C ARG A 38 -21.86 24.43 -5.36
N TRP A 39 -21.07 23.76 -6.19
CA TRP A 39 -20.46 24.33 -7.38
C TRP A 39 -21.38 24.22 -8.60
N PRO A 40 -21.96 25.35 -9.11
CA PRO A 40 -22.94 25.35 -10.21
C PRO A 40 -22.45 24.63 -11.47
N PRO A 41 -21.18 24.81 -11.94
CA PRO A 41 -20.73 24.16 -13.16
C PRO A 41 -20.77 22.65 -13.13
N LEU A 42 -20.72 22.02 -11.94
CA LEU A 42 -20.87 20.57 -11.81
C LEU A 42 -22.23 20.12 -12.38
N TYR A 43 -23.33 20.82 -12.04
CA TYR A 43 -24.67 20.46 -12.48
C TYR A 43 -24.88 20.81 -13.95
N GLU A 44 -24.40 21.98 -14.36
CA GLU A 44 -24.50 22.48 -15.74
C GLU A 44 -23.81 21.55 -16.74
N ALA A 45 -22.65 20.99 -16.39
CA ALA A 45 -21.91 20.03 -17.21
C ALA A 45 -22.72 18.74 -17.50
N PHE A 46 -23.69 18.41 -16.64
CA PHE A 46 -24.59 17.27 -16.81
C PHE A 46 -26.01 17.68 -17.25
N GLY A 47 -26.22 18.94 -17.67
CA GLY A 47 -27.50 19.45 -18.17
C GLY A 47 -28.58 19.58 -17.11
N LEU A 48 -28.24 19.75 -15.84
CA LEU A 48 -29.18 19.91 -14.74
C LEU A 48 -29.39 21.39 -14.44
N GLU A 49 -30.62 21.90 -14.62
CA GLU A 49 -31.00 23.25 -14.26
C GLU A 49 -31.16 23.45 -12.75
N GLN A 50 -31.70 22.40 -12.09
CA GLN A 50 -31.85 22.37 -10.64
C GLN A 50 -30.64 21.76 -9.98
N ARG A 51 -30.31 22.19 -8.77
CA ARG A 51 -29.09 21.78 -8.03
C ARG A 51 -29.45 21.12 -6.69
N PRO A 52 -30.22 20.03 -6.70
CA PRO A 52 -30.55 19.35 -5.46
C PRO A 52 -29.29 18.60 -4.92
N VAL A 53 -29.09 18.61 -3.61
CA VAL A 53 -27.91 18.04 -2.94
C VAL A 53 -27.70 16.57 -3.32
N TYR A 54 -28.77 15.78 -3.42
CA TYR A 54 -28.65 14.35 -3.77
C TYR A 54 -28.07 14.13 -5.18
N ALA A 55 -28.46 14.98 -6.15
CA ALA A 55 -27.88 14.90 -7.50
C ALA A 55 -26.39 15.28 -7.48
N GLY A 56 -26.01 16.32 -6.74
CA GLY A 56 -24.61 16.71 -6.54
C GLY A 56 -23.78 15.59 -5.91
N LEU A 57 -24.29 14.96 -4.87
CA LEU A 57 -23.61 13.80 -4.24
C LEU A 57 -23.44 12.64 -5.21
N PHE A 58 -24.45 12.36 -6.02
CA PHE A 58 -24.36 11.31 -7.06
C PHE A 58 -23.28 11.64 -8.10
N LEU A 59 -23.29 12.86 -8.65
CA LEU A 59 -22.30 13.30 -9.64
C LEU A 59 -20.87 13.26 -9.08
N VAL A 60 -20.68 13.78 -7.86
CA VAL A 60 -19.38 13.74 -7.19
C VAL A 60 -18.92 12.30 -6.97
N SER A 61 -19.84 11.38 -6.60
CA SER A 61 -19.48 9.97 -6.40
C SER A 61 -18.99 9.31 -7.68
N LEU A 62 -19.55 9.63 -8.84
CA LEU A 62 -19.06 9.16 -10.14
C LEU A 62 -17.63 9.67 -10.44
N CYS A 63 -17.41 10.98 -10.21
CA CYS A 63 -16.08 11.57 -10.40
C CYS A 63 -15.05 10.98 -9.44
N LEU A 64 -15.43 10.76 -8.18
CA LEU A 64 -14.54 10.16 -7.17
C LEU A 64 -14.22 8.70 -7.47
N GLY A 65 -15.15 7.94 -8.04
CA GLY A 65 -14.90 6.57 -8.50
C GLY A 65 -13.78 6.51 -9.53
N ILE A 66 -13.83 7.40 -10.53
CA ILE A 66 -12.80 7.53 -11.56
C ILE A 66 -11.47 7.99 -10.94
N ALA A 67 -11.49 9.05 -10.12
CA ALA A 67 -10.30 9.57 -9.47
C ALA A 67 -9.65 8.51 -8.56
N GLY A 68 -10.46 7.78 -7.79
CA GLY A 68 -10.01 6.71 -6.89
C GLY A 68 -9.30 5.58 -7.63
N PHE A 69 -9.79 5.22 -8.82
CA PHE A 69 -9.12 4.24 -9.67
C PHE A 69 -7.69 4.67 -10.01
N PHE A 70 -7.48 5.91 -10.44
CA PHE A 70 -6.14 6.42 -10.78
C PHE A 70 -5.25 6.67 -9.56
N LEU A 71 -5.84 6.90 -8.37
CA LEU A 71 -5.08 7.09 -7.13
C LEU A 71 -4.73 5.76 -6.44
N GLY A 72 -5.35 4.64 -6.83
CA GLY A 72 -5.09 3.31 -6.27
C GLY A 72 -3.61 2.92 -6.20
N PRO A 73 -2.83 3.09 -7.29
CA PRO A 73 -1.40 2.77 -7.29
C PRO A 73 -0.57 3.53 -6.25
N LEU A 74 -0.98 4.75 -5.88
CA LEU A 74 -0.29 5.52 -4.85
C LEU A 74 -0.45 4.86 -3.47
N GLY A 75 -1.66 4.43 -3.14
CA GLY A 75 -1.92 3.66 -1.90
C GLY A 75 -1.16 2.34 -1.88
N ALA A 76 -1.13 1.62 -3.00
CA ALA A 76 -0.37 0.38 -3.16
C ALA A 76 1.14 0.58 -2.94
N ALA A 77 1.70 1.66 -3.48
CA ALA A 77 3.12 2.00 -3.31
C ALA A 77 3.47 2.31 -1.84
N ILE A 78 2.61 3.05 -1.13
CA ILE A 78 2.80 3.34 0.31
C ILE A 78 2.75 2.05 1.13
N SER A 79 1.76 1.19 0.88
CA SER A 79 1.63 -0.10 1.56
C SER A 79 2.85 -1.00 1.32
N SER A 80 3.28 -1.12 0.06
CA SER A 80 4.48 -1.89 -0.32
C SER A 80 5.75 -1.39 0.37
N ARG A 81 5.86 -0.10 0.61
CA ARG A 81 6.99 0.46 1.39
C ARG A 81 6.94 0.01 2.84
N PHE A 82 5.77 0.01 3.47
CA PHE A 82 5.61 -0.45 4.85
C PHE A 82 5.95 -1.93 5.00
N GLU A 83 5.59 -2.76 4.03
CA GLU A 83 5.97 -4.17 3.98
C GLU A 83 7.50 -4.36 3.96
N ARG A 84 8.20 -3.60 3.12
CA ARG A 84 9.68 -3.64 3.07
C ARG A 84 10.31 -3.20 4.38
N GLU A 85 9.76 -2.17 5.04
CA GLU A 85 10.25 -1.72 6.34
C GLU A 85 10.02 -2.76 7.44
N ALA A 86 8.89 -3.48 7.39
CA ALA A 86 8.58 -4.57 8.31
C ALA A 86 9.48 -5.80 8.07
N ASP A 87 9.68 -6.19 6.81
CA ASP A 87 10.61 -7.26 6.42
C ASP A 87 12.04 -6.98 6.88
N PHE A 88 12.51 -5.75 6.67
CA PHE A 88 13.83 -5.32 7.16
C PHE A 88 13.92 -5.39 8.68
N THR A 89 12.88 -4.97 9.40
CA THR A 89 12.85 -5.03 10.85
C THR A 89 12.84 -6.48 11.35
N ALA A 90 12.07 -7.35 10.69
CA ALA A 90 12.07 -8.78 10.98
C ALA A 90 13.47 -9.41 10.80
N TRP A 91 14.14 -9.05 9.70
CA TRP A 91 15.52 -9.48 9.44
C TRP A 91 16.50 -8.99 10.53
N GLN A 92 16.35 -7.74 10.97
CA GLN A 92 17.17 -7.21 12.07
C GLN A 92 17.00 -8.00 13.37
N PHE A 93 15.77 -8.38 13.71
CA PHE A 93 15.49 -9.14 14.94
C PHE A 93 15.94 -10.59 14.88
N THR A 94 15.82 -11.24 13.73
CA THR A 94 16.20 -12.65 13.56
C THR A 94 17.68 -12.83 13.21
N GLY A 95 18.33 -11.78 12.73
CA GLY A 95 19.72 -11.80 12.29
C GLY A 95 19.97 -12.54 10.98
N SER A 96 18.92 -13.12 10.36
CA SER A 96 18.97 -13.91 9.11
C SER A 96 17.67 -13.78 8.33
N ALA A 97 17.73 -13.82 7.00
CA ALA A 97 16.58 -13.82 6.11
C ALA A 97 15.87 -15.19 6.05
N VAL A 98 16.58 -16.28 6.34
CA VAL A 98 16.10 -17.66 6.13
C VAL A 98 14.73 -17.93 6.76
N PRO A 99 14.46 -17.61 8.05
CA PRO A 99 13.16 -17.91 8.65
C PRO A 99 12.00 -17.18 8.00
N MET A 100 12.23 -15.97 7.48
CA MET A 100 11.19 -15.20 6.80
C MET A 100 10.96 -15.71 5.38
N ILE A 101 12.01 -16.07 4.66
CA ILE A 101 11.94 -16.68 3.33
C ILE A 101 11.16 -18.00 3.38
N GLU A 102 11.39 -18.82 4.38
CA GLU A 102 10.62 -20.07 4.56
C GLU A 102 9.14 -19.80 4.84
N ALA A 103 8.84 -18.81 5.68
CA ALA A 103 7.46 -18.41 5.94
C ALA A 103 6.76 -17.92 4.67
N LEU A 104 7.43 -17.09 3.85
CA LEU A 104 6.90 -16.59 2.58
C LEU A 104 6.68 -17.74 1.57
N ARG A 105 7.59 -18.71 1.50
CA ARG A 105 7.44 -19.90 0.65
C ARG A 105 6.24 -20.76 1.04
N ARG A 106 6.01 -20.97 2.34
CA ARG A 106 4.83 -21.67 2.84
C ARG A 106 3.56 -20.90 2.47
N LEU A 107 3.53 -19.59 2.71
CA LEU A 107 2.42 -18.73 2.36
C LEU A 107 2.10 -18.79 0.86
N ALA A 108 3.13 -18.78 -0.01
CA ALA A 108 2.96 -18.92 -1.45
C ALA A 108 2.30 -20.24 -1.84
N LYS A 109 2.73 -21.34 -1.23
CA LYS A 109 2.21 -22.68 -1.48
C LYS A 109 0.75 -22.81 -1.01
N ASP A 110 0.46 -22.36 0.20
CA ASP A 110 -0.85 -22.53 0.83
C ASP A 110 -1.93 -21.68 0.15
N ASN A 111 -1.54 -20.51 -0.41
CA ASN A 111 -2.45 -19.60 -1.11
C ASN A 111 -2.42 -19.72 -2.64
N LEU A 112 -1.71 -20.70 -3.22
CA LEU A 112 -1.55 -20.85 -4.67
C LEU A 112 -1.19 -19.52 -5.37
N ALA A 113 -0.28 -18.76 -4.74
CA ALA A 113 0.04 -17.40 -5.14
C ALA A 113 0.68 -17.38 -6.55
N ASN A 114 0.25 -16.43 -7.38
CA ASN A 114 0.93 -16.17 -8.65
C ASN A 114 2.34 -15.62 -8.38
N LEU A 115 3.36 -16.40 -8.74
CA LEU A 115 4.76 -16.04 -8.52
C LEU A 115 5.33 -15.09 -9.58
N HIS A 116 4.69 -15.01 -10.73
CA HIS A 116 5.13 -14.18 -11.87
C HIS A 116 4.00 -13.29 -12.39
N PRO A 117 3.41 -12.42 -11.56
CA PRO A 117 2.38 -11.50 -12.01
C PRO A 117 2.99 -10.46 -12.95
N HIS A 118 2.18 -9.99 -13.92
CA HIS A 118 2.63 -8.95 -14.83
C HIS A 118 3.02 -7.67 -14.09
N PRO A 119 4.17 -7.03 -14.38
CA PRO A 119 4.67 -5.87 -13.62
C PRO A 119 3.68 -4.70 -13.52
N PHE A 120 2.96 -4.40 -14.60
CA PHE A 120 1.93 -3.36 -14.61
C PHE A 120 0.76 -3.69 -13.67
N TYR A 121 0.36 -4.96 -13.62
CA TYR A 121 -0.69 -5.41 -12.71
C TYR A 121 -0.25 -5.28 -11.24
N VAL A 122 1.00 -5.64 -10.94
CA VAL A 122 1.61 -5.46 -9.62
C VAL A 122 1.61 -3.99 -9.21
N TRP A 123 2.11 -3.13 -10.08
CA TRP A 123 2.17 -1.70 -9.83
C TRP A 123 0.80 -1.09 -9.54
N PHE A 124 -0.22 -1.55 -10.26
CA PHE A 124 -1.56 -0.97 -10.17
C PHE A 124 -2.39 -1.52 -9.00
N TYR A 125 -2.32 -2.83 -8.73
CA TYR A 125 -3.26 -3.52 -7.85
C TYR A 125 -2.65 -4.09 -6.57
N TYR A 126 -1.33 -4.31 -6.51
CA TYR A 126 -0.74 -5.00 -5.38
C TYR A 126 -0.43 -4.05 -4.23
N SER A 127 -1.14 -4.20 -3.13
CA SER A 127 -0.84 -3.52 -1.85
C SER A 127 0.39 -4.10 -1.14
N HIS A 128 0.80 -5.31 -1.51
CA HIS A 128 1.99 -5.97 -1.01
C HIS A 128 2.92 -6.31 -2.19
N PRO A 129 4.25 -6.18 -2.04
CA PRO A 129 5.16 -6.65 -3.07
C PRO A 129 4.97 -8.14 -3.35
N PRO A 130 5.11 -8.61 -4.61
CA PRO A 130 5.10 -10.03 -4.92
C PRO A 130 6.06 -10.82 -4.03
N LEU A 131 5.68 -12.04 -3.65
CA LEU A 131 6.47 -12.89 -2.74
C LEU A 131 7.90 -13.10 -3.24
N VAL A 132 8.09 -13.24 -4.55
CA VAL A 132 9.42 -13.38 -5.17
C VAL A 132 10.27 -12.14 -4.89
N GLN A 133 9.74 -10.94 -5.09
CA GLN A 133 10.47 -9.68 -4.81
C GLN A 133 10.82 -9.52 -3.33
N ARG A 134 9.94 -9.96 -2.42
CA ARG A 134 10.23 -9.95 -0.97
C ARG A 134 11.37 -10.93 -0.63
N ILE A 135 11.36 -12.12 -1.21
CA ILE A 135 12.42 -13.13 -1.03
C ILE A 135 13.75 -12.58 -1.54
N GLU A 136 13.81 -12.04 -2.76
CA GLU A 136 15.01 -11.44 -3.35
C GLU A 136 15.56 -10.30 -2.49
N TYR A 137 14.67 -9.43 -2.00
CA TYR A 137 15.05 -8.35 -1.10
C TYR A 137 15.69 -8.87 0.19
N LEU A 138 15.08 -9.87 0.84
CA LEU A 138 15.59 -10.47 2.07
C LEU A 138 16.95 -11.16 1.84
N GLN A 139 17.13 -11.89 0.73
CA GLN A 139 18.42 -12.49 0.34
C GLN A 139 19.49 -11.41 0.17
N SER A 140 19.16 -10.30 -0.50
CA SER A 140 20.10 -9.20 -0.68
C SER A 140 20.58 -8.58 0.64
N LEU A 141 19.79 -8.66 1.71
CA LEU A 141 20.20 -8.19 3.04
C LEU A 141 21.24 -9.11 3.69
N ASP A 142 21.08 -10.44 3.56
CA ASP A 142 22.07 -11.40 4.07
C ASP A 142 23.37 -11.30 3.29
N ASP A 143 23.33 -11.16 1.95
CA ASP A 143 24.53 -11.00 1.11
C ASP A 143 25.31 -9.73 1.49
N LYS A 144 24.62 -8.60 1.67
CA LYS A 144 25.26 -7.35 2.11
C LYS A 144 25.90 -7.48 3.49
N LYS A 145 25.27 -8.23 4.40
CA LYS A 145 25.80 -8.48 5.72
C LYS A 145 27.08 -9.37 5.65
N ALA A 146 27.06 -10.38 4.80
CA ALA A 146 28.22 -11.28 4.59
C ALA A 146 29.41 -10.52 3.98
N ASN A 147 29.16 -9.69 2.97
CA ASN A 147 30.22 -8.88 2.33
C ASN A 147 30.87 -7.90 3.30
N ARG A 148 30.08 -7.18 4.10
CA ARG A 148 30.64 -6.26 5.12
C ARG A 148 31.49 -6.95 6.18
N ARG A 149 31.22 -8.21 6.50
CA ARG A 149 32.05 -8.98 7.44
C ARG A 149 33.39 -9.34 6.81
N ARG A 150 33.39 -9.71 5.52
CA ARG A 150 34.62 -10.03 4.77
C ARG A 150 35.53 -8.82 4.55
N GLU A 151 34.96 -7.62 4.50
CA GLU A 151 35.72 -6.37 4.36
C GLU A 151 36.29 -5.87 5.70
N ALA A 152 35.79 -6.39 6.82
CA ALA A 152 36.20 -6.01 8.17
C ALA A 152 37.26 -6.98 8.78
N ASP A 153 37.40 -8.16 8.20
CA ASP A 153 38.41 -9.18 8.54
C ASP A 153 39.67 -9.03 7.66
#